data_0bee0dcd99ee1a591a2e07b4339a0d2f
#
_entry.id   0bee0dcd99ee1a591a2e07b4339a0d2f
#
_cell.length_a   1.000
_cell.length_b   1.000
_cell.length_c   1.000
_cell.angle_alpha   90.00
_cell.angle_beta   90.00
_cell.angle_gamma   90.00
#
_symmetry.space_group_name_H-M   'P 1'
#
loop_
_entity.id
_entity.type
_entity.pdbx_description
1 polymer ?
#
loop_
_entity_poly.entity_id
_entity_poly.type
_entity_poly.pdbx_seq_one_letter_code
_entity_poly.pdbx_strand_id
1 'polypeptide(L)'
;EQFPESGRVGDAVARAANYFYQRQDYQRAIDVFEGVIANHPDANYLDVIYFNYGRCLYRTERKKVARQQFDLLVLEFPESKLAAEAKRISDALVKAGF
;
A
#
# COMPACT_ATOMS: atom_id res chain seq x y z
N GLU A 1 10.64 -23.54 -7.01
CA GLU A 1 10.27 -23.22 -7.12
C GLU A 1 9.63 -22.41 -6.68
N GLN A 2 9.40 -22.00 -6.51
CA GLN A 2 8.60 -21.35 -6.07
C GLN A 2 8.67 -19.98 -6.06
N PHE A 3 9.50 -19.31 -6.22
CA PHE A 3 9.71 -18.01 -6.21
C PHE A 3 9.06 -17.26 -7.27
N PRO A 4 8.91 -17.67 -8.50
CA PRO A 4 8.13 -16.99 -9.53
C PRO A 4 6.69 -16.83 -9.14
N GLU A 5 6.22 -17.69 -8.25
CA GLU A 5 4.85 -17.59 -7.82
C GLU A 5 4.58 -16.38 -6.98
N SER A 6 5.55 -15.98 -6.16
CA SER A 6 5.39 -14.75 -5.39
C SER A 6 5.24 -13.55 -6.29
N GLY A 7 6.05 -13.50 -7.35
CA GLY A 7 5.93 -12.41 -8.31
C GLY A 7 4.58 -12.39 -8.98
N ARG A 8 4.05 -13.57 -9.33
CA ARG A 8 2.73 -13.63 -9.95
C ARG A 8 1.64 -13.16 -9.02
N VAL A 9 1.72 -13.51 -7.75
CA VAL A 9 0.73 -13.07 -6.79
C VAL A 9 0.78 -11.55 -6.67
N GLY A 10 1.98 -10.99 -6.57
CA GLY A 10 2.13 -9.55 -6.50
C GLY A 10 1.55 -8.85 -7.71
N ASP A 11 1.82 -9.37 -8.92
CA ASP A 11 1.27 -8.80 -10.14
C ASP A 11 -0.25 -8.89 -10.19
N ALA A 12 -0.80 -10.02 -9.76
CA ALA A 12 -2.24 -10.22 -9.76
C ALA A 12 -2.92 -9.25 -8.79
N VAL A 13 -2.33 -9.07 -7.61
CA VAL A 13 -2.85 -8.15 -6.62
C VAL A 13 -2.80 -6.72 -7.16
N ALA A 14 -1.68 -6.35 -7.76
CA ALA A 14 -1.53 -5.00 -8.31
C ALA A 14 -2.56 -4.72 -9.39
N ARG A 15 -2.80 -5.69 -10.26
CA ARG A 15 -3.78 -5.51 -11.33
C ARG A 15 -5.20 -5.41 -10.78
N ALA A 16 -5.54 -6.27 -9.82
CA ALA A 16 -6.88 -6.24 -9.23
C ALA A 16 -7.12 -4.91 -8.51
N ALA A 17 -6.14 -4.47 -7.73
CA ALA A 17 -6.28 -3.23 -6.98
C ALA A 17 -6.36 -2.04 -7.92
N ASN A 18 -5.55 -2.03 -8.99
CA ASN A 18 -5.58 -0.95 -9.96
C ASN A 18 -6.91 -0.90 -10.69
N TYR A 19 -7.49 -2.04 -11.01
CA TYR A 19 -8.80 -2.12 -11.62
C TYR A 19 -9.84 -1.41 -10.77
N PHE A 20 -9.87 -1.72 -9.45
CA PHE A 20 -10.82 -1.09 -8.55
C PHE A 20 -10.50 0.38 -8.34
N TYR A 21 -9.22 0.73 -8.26
CA TYR A 21 -8.79 2.11 -8.04
C TYR A 21 -9.25 3.00 -9.21
N GLN A 22 -9.08 2.54 -10.44
CA GLN A 22 -9.45 3.33 -11.59
C GLN A 22 -10.96 3.52 -11.70
N ARG A 23 -11.74 2.60 -11.14
CA ARG A 23 -13.19 2.71 -11.10
C ARG A 23 -13.67 3.46 -9.88
N GLN A 24 -12.73 3.97 -9.08
CA GLN A 24 -13.03 4.69 -7.85
C GLN A 24 -13.71 3.80 -6.81
N ASP A 25 -13.55 2.49 -6.94
CA ASP A 25 -14.04 1.53 -5.96
C ASP A 25 -12.92 1.27 -4.96
N TYR A 26 -12.60 2.32 -4.20
CA TYR A 26 -11.45 2.29 -3.30
C TYR A 26 -11.64 1.27 -2.17
N GLN A 27 -12.87 1.05 -1.75
CA GLN A 27 -13.10 0.10 -0.65
C GLN A 27 -12.73 -1.32 -1.07
N ARG A 28 -13.04 -1.73 -2.30
CA ARG A 28 -12.65 -3.05 -2.77
C ARG A 28 -11.14 -3.18 -2.92
N ALA A 29 -10.48 -2.11 -3.38
CA ALA A 29 -9.03 -2.10 -3.44
C ALA A 29 -8.45 -2.25 -2.04
N ILE A 30 -9.01 -1.54 -1.07
CA ILE A 30 -8.58 -1.64 0.33
C ILE A 30 -8.73 -3.07 0.83
N ASP A 31 -9.86 -3.71 0.54
CA ASP A 31 -10.10 -5.08 0.97
C ASP A 31 -9.04 -6.03 0.41
N VAL A 32 -8.66 -5.83 -0.87
CA VAL A 32 -7.61 -6.64 -1.48
C VAL A 32 -6.29 -6.45 -0.74
N PHE A 33 -5.91 -5.22 -0.46
CA PHE A 33 -4.64 -4.95 0.22
C PHE A 33 -4.64 -5.51 1.63
N GLU A 34 -5.73 -5.34 2.37
CA GLU A 34 -5.82 -5.87 3.74
C GLU A 34 -5.71 -7.39 3.75
N GLY A 35 -6.32 -8.04 2.76
CA GLY A 35 -6.22 -9.48 2.64
C GLY A 35 -4.81 -9.95 2.39
N VAL A 36 -4.06 -9.23 1.54
CA VAL A 36 -2.68 -9.60 1.26
C VAL A 36 -1.82 -9.43 2.50
N ILE A 37 -1.97 -8.32 3.21
CA ILE A 37 -1.19 -8.06 4.41
C ILE A 37 -1.45 -9.15 5.46
N ALA A 38 -2.73 -9.54 5.62
CA ALA A 38 -3.10 -10.54 6.61
C ALA A 38 -2.61 -11.93 6.25
N ASN A 39 -2.66 -12.28 4.95
CA ASN A 39 -2.41 -13.66 4.53
C ASN A 39 -0.98 -13.89 4.04
N HIS A 40 -0.26 -12.82 3.70
CA HIS A 40 1.10 -12.93 3.16
C HIS A 40 2.02 -11.90 3.83
N PRO A 41 2.15 -11.96 5.17
CA PRO A 41 2.91 -10.92 5.89
C PRO A 41 4.40 -10.91 5.58
N ASP A 42 4.91 -11.97 4.98
CA ASP A 42 6.33 -12.04 4.63
C ASP A 42 6.60 -11.81 3.16
N ALA A 43 5.59 -11.36 2.41
CA ALA A 43 5.76 -11.16 0.98
C ALA A 43 6.75 -10.02 0.70
N ASN A 44 7.58 -10.21 -0.31
CA ASN A 44 8.63 -9.24 -0.62
C ASN A 44 8.12 -8.03 -1.41
N TYR A 45 6.83 -7.98 -1.70
CA TYR A 45 6.21 -6.85 -2.40
C TYR A 45 5.31 -6.03 -1.48
N LEU A 46 5.44 -6.20 -0.16
CA LEU A 46 4.57 -5.48 0.77
C LEU A 46 4.80 -3.97 0.76
N ASP A 47 5.97 -3.50 0.35
CA ASP A 47 6.20 -2.07 0.22
C ASP A 47 5.23 -1.47 -0.80
N VAL A 48 5.03 -2.13 -1.94
CA VAL A 48 4.06 -1.68 -2.94
C VAL A 48 2.65 -1.74 -2.37
N ILE A 49 2.34 -2.79 -1.61
CA ILE A 49 1.01 -2.95 -1.01
C ILE A 49 0.72 -1.83 -0.03
N TYR A 50 1.65 -1.55 0.89
CA TYR A 50 1.44 -0.47 1.85
C TYR A 50 1.28 0.88 1.16
N PHE A 51 2.05 1.12 0.10
CA PHE A 51 1.98 2.38 -0.61
C PHE A 51 0.61 2.58 -1.25
N ASN A 52 0.13 1.58 -1.96
CA ASN A 52 -1.15 1.68 -2.65
C ASN A 52 -2.32 1.64 -1.69
N TYR A 53 -2.19 0.89 -0.59
CA TYR A 53 -3.19 0.88 0.46
C TYR A 53 -3.32 2.28 1.06
N GLY A 54 -2.19 2.93 1.35
CA GLY A 54 -2.21 4.30 1.85
C GLY A 54 -2.89 5.25 0.88
N ARG A 55 -2.63 5.10 -0.43
CA ARG A 55 -3.28 5.95 -1.43
C ARG A 55 -4.79 5.77 -1.42
N CYS A 56 -5.27 4.54 -1.29
CA CYS A 56 -6.71 4.28 -1.25
C CYS A 56 -7.34 4.85 0.01
N LEU A 57 -6.66 4.73 1.14
CA LEU A 57 -7.15 5.31 2.38
C LEU A 57 -7.23 6.83 2.28
N TYR A 58 -6.25 7.45 1.64
CA TYR A 58 -6.25 8.89 1.43
C TYR A 58 -7.48 9.30 0.60
N ARG A 59 -7.79 8.52 -0.45
CA ARG A 59 -8.93 8.83 -1.31
C ARG A 59 -10.26 8.64 -0.61
N THR A 60 -10.31 7.83 0.45
CA THR A 60 -11.55 7.62 1.21
C THR A 60 -11.60 8.47 2.47
N GLU A 61 -10.81 9.53 2.53
CA GLU A 61 -10.78 10.49 3.62
C GLU A 61 -10.28 9.92 4.94
N ARG A 62 -9.59 8.78 4.92
CA ARG A 62 -8.97 8.20 6.10
C ARG A 62 -7.52 8.59 6.15
N LYS A 63 -7.26 9.89 6.20
CA LYS A 63 -5.92 10.43 5.99
C LYS A 63 -4.96 10.07 7.10
N LYS A 64 -5.45 9.99 8.34
CA LYS A 64 -4.59 9.58 9.46
C LYS A 64 -4.14 8.14 9.30
N VAL A 65 -5.06 7.24 8.92
CA VAL A 65 -4.72 5.84 8.72
C VAL A 65 -3.81 5.70 7.50
N ALA A 66 -4.04 6.52 6.46
CA ALA A 66 -3.15 6.53 5.29
C ALA A 66 -1.73 6.87 5.71
N ARG A 67 -1.55 7.90 6.53
CA ARG A 67 -0.23 8.28 7.02
C ARG A 67 0.42 7.12 7.75
N GLN A 68 -0.35 6.39 8.54
CA GLN A 68 0.20 5.25 9.28
C GLN A 68 0.76 4.18 8.34
N GLN A 69 0.12 3.97 7.19
CA GLN A 69 0.61 2.98 6.24
C GLN A 69 1.89 3.45 5.55
N PHE A 70 1.98 4.73 5.22
CA PHE A 70 3.21 5.28 4.66
C PHE A 70 4.35 5.22 5.68
N ASP A 71 4.06 5.48 6.96
CA ASP A 71 5.05 5.39 8.01
C ASP A 71 5.56 3.96 8.18
N LEU A 72 4.65 2.97 8.10
CA LEU A 72 5.04 1.58 8.19
C LEU A 72 5.95 1.19 7.04
N LEU A 73 5.65 1.68 5.84
CA LEU A 73 6.51 1.41 4.69
C LEU A 73 7.92 1.90 4.93
N VAL A 74 8.06 3.12 5.40
CA VAL A 74 9.37 3.70 5.66
C VAL A 74 10.09 2.93 6.75
N LEU A 75 9.35 2.53 7.79
CA LEU A 75 9.94 1.82 8.93
C LEU A 75 10.43 0.43 8.53
N GLU A 76 9.60 -0.31 7.81
CA GLU A 76 9.87 -1.71 7.51
C GLU A 76 10.62 -1.94 6.21
N PHE A 77 10.54 -0.99 5.29
CA PHE A 77 11.20 -1.10 3.99
C PHE A 77 11.98 0.15 3.66
N PRO A 78 12.97 0.52 4.52
CA PRO A 78 13.66 1.80 4.33
C PRO A 78 14.47 1.86 3.03
N GLU A 79 14.77 0.70 2.43
CA GLU A 79 15.52 0.67 1.19
C GLU A 79 14.63 0.54 -0.04
N SER A 80 13.32 0.53 0.16
CA SER A 80 12.41 0.50 -0.97
C SER A 80 12.49 1.80 -1.76
N LYS A 81 12.34 1.68 -3.08
CA LYS A 81 12.26 2.86 -3.93
C LYS A 81 11.08 3.75 -3.56
N LEU A 82 10.07 3.19 -2.92
CA LEU A 82 8.88 3.93 -2.52
C LEU A 82 9.03 4.63 -1.17
N ALA A 83 10.10 4.32 -0.41
CA ALA A 83 10.24 4.86 0.93
C ALA A 83 10.35 6.38 0.94
N ALA A 84 11.10 6.95 0.01
CA ALA A 84 11.25 8.41 -0.05
C ALA A 84 9.94 9.10 -0.36
N GLU A 85 9.18 8.55 -1.31
CA GLU A 85 7.89 9.10 -1.66
C GLU A 85 6.90 8.96 -0.50
N ALA A 86 6.90 7.80 0.16
CA ALA A 86 6.03 7.56 1.30
C ALA A 86 6.33 8.55 2.43
N LYS A 87 7.61 8.80 2.68
CA LYS A 87 7.99 9.75 3.71
C LYS A 87 7.52 11.15 3.37
N ARG A 88 7.65 11.55 2.12
CA ARG A 88 7.22 12.87 1.68
C ARG A 88 5.71 13.05 1.87
N ILE A 89 4.94 12.02 1.51
CA ILE A 89 3.49 12.07 1.68
C ILE A 89 3.14 12.10 3.16
N SER A 90 3.79 11.27 3.97
CA SER A 90 3.55 11.24 5.41
C SER A 90 3.83 12.62 6.03
N ASP A 91 4.96 13.24 5.68
CA ASP A 91 5.32 14.55 6.21
C ASP A 91 4.28 15.60 5.82
N ALA A 92 3.78 15.54 4.60
CA ALA A 92 2.75 16.47 4.15
C ALA A 92 1.46 16.29 4.93
N LEU A 93 1.10 15.04 5.23
CA LEU A 93 -0.11 14.76 6.00
C LEU A 93 0.03 15.24 7.44
N VAL A 94 1.21 15.06 8.04
CA VAL A 94 1.47 15.56 9.39
C VAL A 94 1.33 17.09 9.41
N LYS A 95 1.88 17.77 8.40
CA LYS A 95 1.75 19.22 8.30
C LYS A 95 0.31 19.66 8.19
N ALA A 96 -0.52 18.85 7.55
CA ALA A 96 -1.93 19.16 7.36
C ALA A 96 -2.77 18.80 8.60
N GLY A 97 -2.16 18.26 9.64
CA GLY A 97 -2.86 17.99 10.89
C GLY A 97 -3.26 16.53 11.07
N PHE A 98 -2.79 15.65 10.22
CA PHE A 98 -3.09 14.23 10.33
C PHE A 98 -1.92 13.46 10.87
#